data_13c02f39b20af882187718eaedbcea57
#
_entry.id   13c02f39b20af882187718eaedbcea57
#
_cell.length_a   1.000
_cell.length_b   1.000
_cell.length_c   1.000
_cell.angle_alpha   90.00
_cell.angle_beta   90.00
_cell.angle_gamma   90.00
#
_symmetry.space_group_name_H-M   'P 1'
#
loop_
_entity.id
_entity.type
_entity.pdbx_description
1 polymer ?
#
loop_
_entity_poly.entity_id
_entity_poly.type
_entity_poly.pdbx_seq_one_letter_code
_entity_poly.pdbx_strand_id
1 'polypeptide(L)'
;STEGIGTAVAAIGGKLGRKEIKQTMIHIKEAIIVEGRYDVNKIKQLVDTVVIETGGFAIFNNKEKLKLIRRIAAERGILVLTDSDGAGFVIRNYLRGAIPSNQIRHAYIPQIAGKEKRKTKGSKEGTLGVEGVPNQVIIQALQKAGVDCLDSRPNRPQITKADFYEWGLTGMPGSQEKRKQLLQALDLPSHMTANALLEFINAVADYDTVKQKIEQL
;
A
#
# COMPACT_ATOMS: atom_id res chain seq x y z
N SER A 1 7.22 -21.16 -9.82
CA SER A 1 6.61 -22.44 -9.41
C SER A 1 5.27 -22.17 -8.81
N THR A 2 4.20 -22.66 -9.46
CA THR A 2 2.78 -22.41 -9.16
C THR A 2 2.23 -23.27 -8.01
N GLU A 3 3.04 -24.10 -7.39
CA GLU A 3 2.60 -25.07 -6.37
C GLU A 3 2.45 -24.53 -4.93
N GLY A 4 3.13 -23.45 -4.58
CA GLY A 4 3.11 -22.92 -3.20
C GLY A 4 1.81 -22.19 -2.83
N ILE A 5 1.05 -21.70 -3.81
CA ILE A 5 -0.16 -20.88 -3.57
C ILE A 5 -1.41 -21.78 -3.39
N GLY A 6 -1.41 -22.96 -4.01
CA GLY A 6 -2.51 -23.91 -3.90
C GLY A 6 -2.72 -24.46 -2.46
N THR A 7 -1.66 -24.58 -1.71
CA THR A 7 -1.69 -25.18 -0.35
C THR A 7 -2.24 -24.23 0.71
N ALA A 8 -1.99 -22.92 0.56
CA ALA A 8 -2.52 -21.92 1.51
C ALA A 8 -4.03 -21.69 1.35
N VAL A 9 -4.58 -21.91 0.17
CA VAL A 9 -6.03 -21.71 -0.12
C VAL A 9 -6.84 -22.98 0.18
N ALA A 10 -6.26 -24.19 0.03
CA ALA A 10 -6.93 -25.46 0.32
C ALA A 10 -7.16 -25.72 1.81
N ALA A 11 -6.39 -25.08 2.71
CA ALA A 11 -6.55 -25.23 4.16
C ALA A 11 -7.79 -24.52 4.75
N ILE A 12 -8.52 -23.74 3.96
CA ILE A 12 -9.67 -22.92 4.42
C ILE A 12 -11.02 -23.67 4.25
N GLY A 13 -11.04 -24.86 3.64
CA GLY A 13 -12.27 -25.62 3.32
C GLY A 13 -12.72 -26.69 4.32
N GLY A 14 -12.03 -26.91 5.43
CA GLY A 14 -12.34 -27.95 6.43
C GLY A 14 -13.17 -27.43 7.59
N LYS A 15 -14.34 -28.02 7.84
CA LYS A 15 -15.20 -27.80 9.02
C LYS A 15 -14.41 -27.83 10.30
N LEU A 16 -14.30 -26.68 10.99
CA LEU A 16 -13.95 -26.63 12.42
C LEU A 16 -14.63 -25.41 13.07
N GLY A 17 -15.11 -25.63 14.30
CA GLY A 17 -15.96 -24.74 15.04
C GLY A 17 -15.41 -23.32 15.23
N ARG A 18 -16.29 -22.39 15.61
CA ARG A 18 -16.06 -20.98 15.90
C ARG A 18 -14.82 -20.72 16.78
N LYS A 19 -13.64 -20.81 16.19
CA LYS A 19 -12.41 -20.14 16.63
C LYS A 19 -12.13 -19.06 15.59
N GLU A 20 -11.93 -17.85 16.03
CA GLU A 20 -11.50 -16.73 15.18
C GLU A 20 -10.34 -17.20 14.29
N ILE A 21 -10.64 -17.41 13.02
CA ILE A 21 -9.62 -17.64 12.01
C ILE A 21 -8.91 -16.28 11.90
N LYS A 22 -7.76 -16.13 12.54
CA LYS A 22 -6.83 -15.05 12.20
C LYS A 22 -6.58 -15.18 10.71
N GLN A 23 -7.23 -14.34 9.93
CA GLN A 23 -7.04 -14.30 8.50
C GLN A 23 -5.56 -14.01 8.26
N THR A 24 -4.82 -14.99 7.76
CA THR A 24 -3.39 -14.85 7.48
C THR A 24 -3.25 -13.79 6.41
N MET A 25 -2.59 -12.68 6.72
CA MET A 25 -2.36 -11.60 5.76
C MET A 25 -1.41 -12.09 4.67
N ILE A 26 -1.71 -11.70 3.44
CA ILE A 26 -0.86 -12.02 2.28
C ILE A 26 0.31 -11.02 2.27
N HIS A 27 1.54 -11.51 2.28
CA HIS A 27 2.73 -10.68 2.14
C HIS A 27 3.03 -10.46 0.65
N ILE A 28 3.12 -9.22 0.24
CA ILE A 28 3.38 -8.82 -1.15
C ILE A 28 4.59 -7.88 -1.17
N LYS A 29 5.48 -8.09 -2.14
CA LYS A 29 6.65 -7.25 -2.33
C LYS A 29 6.26 -5.86 -2.82
N GLU A 30 5.43 -5.78 -3.84
CA GLU A 30 5.02 -4.52 -4.43
C GLU A 30 4.19 -3.67 -3.45
N ALA A 31 4.36 -2.36 -3.50
CA ALA A 31 3.42 -1.45 -2.87
C ALA A 31 2.12 -1.36 -3.68
N ILE A 32 0.99 -1.23 -3.02
CA ILE A 32 -0.32 -1.14 -3.70
C ILE A 32 -0.75 0.33 -3.76
N ILE A 33 -1.12 0.78 -4.95
CA ILE A 33 -1.67 2.11 -5.20
C ILE A 33 -3.17 2.00 -5.39
N VAL A 34 -3.92 2.74 -4.59
CA VAL A 34 -5.39 2.80 -4.63
C VAL A 34 -5.89 4.22 -4.79
N GLU A 35 -7.19 4.42 -5.02
CA GLU A 35 -7.75 5.77 -5.23
C GLU A 35 -7.89 6.55 -3.95
N GLY A 36 -8.48 5.97 -2.93
CA GLY A 36 -8.91 6.67 -1.74
C GLY A 36 -8.68 5.96 -0.43
N ARG A 37 -8.98 6.67 0.65
CA ARG A 37 -8.74 6.26 2.03
C ARG A 37 -9.47 4.96 2.42
N TYR A 38 -10.68 4.76 1.90
CA TYR A 38 -11.46 3.56 2.22
C TYR A 38 -10.88 2.32 1.57
N ASP A 39 -10.33 2.48 0.36
CA ASP A 39 -9.62 1.40 -0.34
C ASP A 39 -8.35 1.01 0.44
N VAL A 40 -7.59 2.01 0.96
CA VAL A 40 -6.44 1.75 1.84
C VAL A 40 -6.84 0.86 3.01
N ASN A 41 -7.92 1.21 3.73
CA ASN A 41 -8.39 0.46 4.87
C ASN A 41 -8.80 -0.97 4.49
N LYS A 42 -9.46 -1.12 3.34
CA LYS A 42 -9.88 -2.43 2.81
C LYS A 42 -8.69 -3.31 2.49
N ILE A 43 -7.70 -2.79 1.77
CA ILE A 43 -6.52 -3.53 1.33
C ILE A 43 -5.63 -3.90 2.52
N LYS A 44 -5.40 -3.00 3.47
CA LYS A 44 -4.60 -3.27 4.67
C LYS A 44 -5.15 -4.37 5.58
N GLN A 45 -6.42 -4.75 5.43
CA GLN A 45 -6.99 -5.91 6.12
C GLN A 45 -6.63 -7.25 5.47
N LEU A 46 -6.23 -7.24 4.20
CA LEU A 46 -5.98 -8.43 3.39
C LEU A 46 -4.48 -8.67 3.15
N VAL A 47 -3.73 -7.60 3.03
CA VAL A 47 -2.35 -7.63 2.53
C VAL A 47 -1.42 -6.88 3.47
N ASP A 48 -0.27 -7.45 3.70
CA ASP A 48 0.82 -6.84 4.44
C ASP A 48 1.84 -6.25 3.45
N THR A 49 1.60 -5.02 3.06
CA THR A 49 2.49 -4.20 2.23
C THR A 49 2.16 -2.73 2.41
N VAL A 50 2.97 -1.86 1.82
CA VAL A 50 2.68 -0.42 1.76
C VAL A 50 1.49 -0.17 0.84
N VAL A 51 0.50 0.58 1.31
CA VAL A 51 -0.67 0.98 0.52
C VAL A 51 -0.75 2.50 0.47
N ILE A 52 -0.77 3.06 -0.73
CA ILE A 52 -0.75 4.50 -0.98
C ILE A 52 -2.01 4.90 -1.74
N GLU A 53 -2.73 5.90 -1.24
CA GLU A 53 -3.83 6.51 -1.98
C GLU A 53 -3.35 7.61 -2.93
N THR A 54 -3.93 7.67 -4.11
CA THR A 54 -3.69 8.77 -5.06
C THR A 54 -4.45 10.05 -4.66
N GLY A 55 -5.56 9.91 -3.96
CA GLY A 55 -6.52 11.00 -3.73
C GLY A 55 -7.35 11.31 -4.98
N GLY A 56 -7.64 10.31 -5.79
CA GLY A 56 -8.33 10.47 -7.05
C GLY A 56 -7.54 11.35 -8.03
N PHE A 57 -8.20 12.29 -8.69
CA PHE A 57 -7.56 13.20 -9.66
C PHE A 57 -6.58 14.21 -9.05
N ALA A 58 -6.53 14.33 -7.71
CA ALA A 58 -5.54 15.17 -7.05
C ALA A 58 -4.09 14.76 -7.38
N ILE A 59 -3.86 13.49 -7.74
CA ILE A 59 -2.53 13.00 -8.14
C ILE A 59 -1.93 13.77 -9.32
N PHE A 60 -2.74 14.29 -10.24
CA PHE A 60 -2.26 15.00 -11.43
C PHE A 60 -1.52 16.29 -11.08
N ASN A 61 -1.85 16.91 -9.95
CA ASN A 61 -1.25 18.16 -9.48
C ASN A 61 -0.32 17.94 -8.27
N ASN A 62 -0.19 16.72 -7.77
CA ASN A 62 0.63 16.42 -6.60
C ASN A 62 1.99 15.82 -7.00
N LYS A 63 2.92 16.70 -7.37
CA LYS A 63 4.27 16.31 -7.78
C LYS A 63 5.04 15.57 -6.68
N GLU A 64 4.87 15.95 -5.42
CA GLU A 64 5.54 15.30 -4.28
C GLU A 64 5.04 13.86 -4.09
N LYS A 65 3.73 13.65 -4.16
CA LYS A 65 3.15 12.31 -4.10
C LYS A 65 3.61 11.44 -5.27
N LEU A 66 3.65 11.97 -6.48
CA LEU A 66 4.16 11.25 -7.64
C LEU A 66 5.64 10.88 -7.47
N LYS A 67 6.47 11.78 -6.93
CA LYS A 67 7.87 11.53 -6.63
C LYS A 67 8.02 10.39 -5.61
N LEU A 68 7.20 10.39 -4.56
CA LEU A 68 7.14 9.31 -3.57
C LEU A 68 6.79 7.97 -4.21
N ILE A 69 5.75 7.94 -5.05
CA ILE A 69 5.32 6.73 -5.76
C ILE A 69 6.44 6.22 -6.67
N ARG A 70 7.11 7.09 -7.44
CA ARG A 70 8.24 6.72 -8.29
C ARG A 70 9.39 6.08 -7.51
N ARG A 71 9.71 6.63 -6.35
CA ARG A 71 10.76 6.12 -5.50
C ARG A 71 10.45 4.72 -4.97
N ILE A 72 9.23 4.50 -4.48
CA ILE A 72 8.77 3.19 -4.04
C ILE A 72 8.73 2.20 -5.20
N ALA A 73 8.27 2.64 -6.38
CA ALA A 73 8.24 1.81 -7.58
C ALA A 73 9.65 1.32 -7.98
N ALA A 74 10.65 2.19 -7.91
CA ALA A 74 12.05 1.84 -8.22
C ALA A 74 12.62 0.81 -7.23
N GLU A 75 12.25 0.88 -5.94
CA GLU A 75 12.79 0.02 -4.89
C GLU A 75 12.10 -1.36 -4.84
N ARG A 76 10.81 -1.41 -5.01
CA ARG A 76 10.04 -2.65 -4.80
C ARG A 76 8.94 -2.94 -5.82
N GLY A 77 8.76 -2.07 -6.81
CA GLY A 77 7.62 -2.15 -7.72
C GLY A 77 6.32 -1.65 -7.11
N ILE A 78 5.37 -1.33 -7.95
CA ILE A 78 4.01 -0.97 -7.53
C ILE A 78 2.96 -1.78 -8.28
N LEU A 79 1.83 -2.00 -7.62
CA LEU A 79 0.62 -2.56 -8.19
C LEU A 79 -0.51 -1.54 -8.09
N VAL A 80 -1.08 -1.14 -9.21
CA VAL A 80 -2.23 -0.23 -9.24
C VAL A 80 -3.52 -1.03 -9.17
N LEU A 81 -4.32 -0.77 -8.15
CA LEU A 81 -5.63 -1.36 -7.90
C LEU A 81 -6.65 -0.23 -7.70
N THR A 82 -7.35 0.12 -8.75
CA THR A 82 -8.39 1.16 -8.75
C THR A 82 -9.72 0.57 -9.16
N ASP A 83 -10.78 1.34 -9.01
CA ASP A 83 -12.09 0.97 -9.51
C ASP A 83 -12.06 0.73 -11.02
N SER A 84 -12.91 -0.17 -11.49
CA SER A 84 -13.04 -0.50 -12.91
C SER A 84 -14.02 0.45 -13.59
N ASP A 85 -13.87 1.74 -13.37
CA ASP A 85 -14.65 2.82 -13.97
C ASP A 85 -13.78 3.79 -14.76
N GLY A 86 -14.38 4.79 -15.38
CA GLY A 86 -13.68 5.77 -16.20
C GLY A 86 -12.61 6.56 -15.42
N ALA A 87 -12.88 6.91 -14.16
CA ALA A 87 -11.93 7.62 -13.30
C ALA A 87 -10.71 6.76 -12.98
N GLY A 88 -10.93 5.50 -12.62
CA GLY A 88 -9.85 4.55 -12.36
C GLY A 88 -8.95 4.34 -13.57
N PHE A 89 -9.51 4.26 -14.77
CA PHE A 89 -8.72 4.14 -16.00
C PHE A 89 -7.87 5.37 -16.30
N VAL A 90 -8.37 6.57 -16.03
CA VAL A 90 -7.60 7.81 -16.20
C VAL A 90 -6.40 7.84 -15.25
N ILE A 91 -6.59 7.47 -13.97
CA ILE A 91 -5.51 7.39 -12.98
C ILE A 91 -4.47 6.34 -13.40
N ARG A 92 -4.91 5.16 -13.84
CA ARG A 92 -4.03 4.10 -14.35
C ARG A 92 -3.15 4.57 -15.51
N ASN A 93 -3.75 5.25 -16.50
CA ASN A 93 -3.04 5.76 -17.66
C ASN A 93 -2.02 6.83 -17.25
N TYR A 94 -2.36 7.70 -16.33
CA TYR A 94 -1.44 8.69 -15.80
C TYR A 94 -0.21 8.03 -15.15
N LEU A 95 -0.42 7.07 -14.25
CA LEU A 95 0.66 6.35 -13.59
C LEU A 95 1.49 5.52 -14.57
N ARG A 96 0.86 4.89 -15.56
CA ARG A 96 1.56 4.16 -16.63
C ARG A 96 2.48 5.06 -17.44
N GLY A 97 2.10 6.30 -17.69
CA GLY A 97 2.94 7.29 -18.36
C GLY A 97 4.07 7.85 -17.49
N ALA A 98 3.94 7.75 -16.16
CA ALA A 98 4.85 8.35 -15.21
C ALA A 98 5.86 7.38 -14.59
N ILE A 99 5.60 6.07 -14.64
CA ILE A 99 6.39 5.00 -14.00
C ILE A 99 6.91 4.05 -15.08
N PRO A 100 8.17 3.62 -15.05
CA PRO A 100 8.71 2.62 -15.96
C PRO A 100 7.89 1.33 -15.96
N SER A 101 7.65 0.74 -17.14
CA SER A 101 6.77 -0.41 -17.32
C SER A 101 7.18 -1.66 -16.53
N ASN A 102 8.47 -1.83 -16.26
CA ASN A 102 9.00 -2.93 -15.44
C ASN A 102 8.82 -2.71 -13.93
N GLN A 103 8.36 -1.54 -13.50
CA GLN A 103 8.14 -1.19 -12.10
C GLN A 103 6.66 -1.09 -11.73
N ILE A 104 5.74 -1.22 -12.70
CA ILE A 104 4.30 -1.05 -12.50
C ILE A 104 3.53 -2.26 -13.03
N ARG A 105 2.62 -2.76 -12.21
CA ARG A 105 1.62 -3.77 -12.56
C ARG A 105 0.22 -3.22 -12.33
N HIS A 106 -0.77 -3.84 -12.95
CA HIS A 106 -2.17 -3.45 -12.81
C HIS A 106 -3.01 -4.66 -12.43
N ALA A 107 -3.75 -4.56 -11.34
CA ALA A 107 -4.80 -5.49 -10.97
C ALA A 107 -6.16 -4.90 -11.35
N TYR A 108 -7.05 -5.75 -11.85
CA TYR A 108 -8.38 -5.38 -12.28
C TYR A 108 -9.41 -6.17 -11.49
N ILE A 109 -10.32 -5.47 -10.83
CA ILE A 109 -11.50 -6.09 -10.23
C ILE A 109 -12.61 -6.16 -11.27
N PRO A 110 -13.43 -7.23 -11.29
CA PRO A 110 -14.58 -7.29 -12.19
C PRO A 110 -15.59 -6.21 -11.82
N GLN A 111 -16.34 -5.75 -12.82
CA GLN A 111 -17.47 -4.85 -12.59
C GLN A 111 -18.60 -5.65 -11.93
N ILE A 112 -18.86 -5.37 -10.66
CA ILE A 112 -19.94 -5.99 -9.89
C ILE A 112 -21.00 -4.92 -9.66
N ALA A 113 -22.22 -5.17 -10.12
CA ALA A 113 -23.34 -4.27 -9.89
C ALA A 113 -23.60 -4.13 -8.38
N GLY A 114 -23.80 -2.91 -7.92
CA GLY A 114 -24.06 -2.66 -6.50
C GLY A 114 -23.73 -1.24 -6.08
N LYS A 115 -23.94 -1.02 -4.79
CA LYS A 115 -23.64 0.25 -4.13
C LYS A 115 -22.95 -0.04 -2.81
N GLU A 116 -21.88 0.68 -2.53
CA GLU A 116 -21.19 0.57 -1.25
C GLU A 116 -22.10 1.01 -0.11
N LYS A 117 -22.08 0.24 0.99
CA LYS A 117 -22.97 0.48 2.16
C LYS A 117 -22.85 1.90 2.74
N ARG A 118 -21.67 2.50 2.63
CA ARG A 118 -21.37 3.85 3.14
C ARG A 118 -21.98 4.97 2.28
N LYS A 119 -22.07 4.78 0.97
CA LYS A 119 -22.49 5.82 0.03
C LYS A 119 -24.01 5.97 0.03
N THR A 120 -24.50 7.20 0.03
CA THR A 120 -25.94 7.52 -0.11
C THR A 120 -26.43 7.26 -1.55
N LYS A 121 -25.58 7.52 -2.54
CA LYS A 121 -25.80 7.23 -3.96
C LYS A 121 -24.75 6.25 -4.46
N GLY A 122 -25.10 5.36 -5.37
CA GLY A 122 -24.16 4.49 -6.08
C GLY A 122 -23.15 5.27 -6.94
N SER A 123 -22.18 4.57 -7.51
CA SER A 123 -21.30 5.14 -8.54
C SER A 123 -22.13 5.53 -9.78
N LYS A 124 -21.57 6.41 -10.62
CA LYS A 124 -22.22 6.78 -11.90
C LYS A 124 -22.49 5.56 -12.78
N GLU A 125 -21.67 4.55 -12.70
CA GLU A 125 -21.75 3.31 -13.47
C GLU A 125 -22.52 2.20 -12.73
N GLY A 126 -23.02 2.44 -11.51
CA GLY A 126 -23.83 1.48 -10.72
C GLY A 126 -23.03 0.24 -10.27
N THR A 127 -21.71 0.32 -10.20
CA THR A 127 -20.81 -0.76 -9.82
C THR A 127 -20.16 -0.55 -8.46
N LEU A 128 -19.76 -1.65 -7.80
CA LEU A 128 -18.95 -1.61 -6.58
C LEU A 128 -17.51 -1.21 -6.89
N GLY A 129 -16.97 -0.27 -6.12
CA GLY A 129 -15.54 0.02 -6.09
C GLY A 129 -14.76 -0.98 -5.23
N VAL A 130 -13.43 -0.76 -5.13
CA VAL A 130 -12.51 -1.61 -4.36
C VAL A 130 -12.99 -1.82 -2.92
N GLU A 131 -13.50 -0.78 -2.27
CA GLU A 131 -13.99 -0.87 -0.88
C GLU A 131 -15.19 -1.83 -0.72
N GLY A 132 -16.02 -1.97 -1.75
CA GLY A 132 -17.30 -2.67 -1.72
C GLY A 132 -17.26 -4.12 -2.18
N VAL A 133 -16.23 -4.53 -2.92
CA VAL A 133 -16.15 -5.91 -3.45
C VAL A 133 -15.72 -6.90 -2.36
N PRO A 134 -16.14 -8.19 -2.48
CA PRO A 134 -15.72 -9.23 -1.55
C PRO A 134 -14.20 -9.40 -1.52
N ASN A 135 -13.66 -9.75 -0.36
CA ASN A 135 -12.21 -9.97 -0.17
C ASN A 135 -11.62 -10.95 -1.17
N GLN A 136 -12.33 -12.04 -1.46
CA GLN A 136 -11.90 -13.07 -2.40
C GLN A 136 -11.70 -12.54 -3.82
N VAL A 137 -12.52 -11.57 -4.24
CA VAL A 137 -12.40 -10.93 -5.56
C VAL A 137 -11.09 -10.12 -5.64
N ILE A 138 -10.75 -9.41 -4.57
CA ILE A 138 -9.49 -8.66 -4.49
C ILE A 138 -8.30 -9.62 -4.54
N ILE A 139 -8.33 -10.69 -3.74
CA ILE A 139 -7.25 -11.69 -3.70
C ILE A 139 -7.03 -12.29 -5.10
N GLN A 140 -8.11 -12.67 -5.80
CA GLN A 140 -8.02 -13.19 -7.17
C GLN A 140 -7.44 -12.17 -8.15
N ALA A 141 -7.80 -10.88 -8.01
CA ALA A 141 -7.26 -9.83 -8.85
C ALA A 141 -5.75 -9.63 -8.64
N LEU A 142 -5.28 -9.70 -7.38
CA LEU A 142 -3.87 -9.66 -7.04
C LEU A 142 -3.10 -10.84 -7.63
N GLN A 143 -3.62 -12.06 -7.50
CA GLN A 143 -3.03 -13.27 -8.07
C GLN A 143 -2.90 -13.19 -9.60
N LYS A 144 -3.97 -12.74 -10.29
CA LYS A 144 -3.96 -12.55 -11.74
C LYS A 144 -2.96 -11.49 -12.21
N ALA A 145 -2.70 -10.48 -11.40
CA ALA A 145 -1.71 -9.45 -11.70
C ALA A 145 -0.26 -9.96 -11.59
N GLY A 146 -0.05 -11.18 -11.08
CA GLY A 146 1.27 -11.80 -10.97
C GLY A 146 2.19 -11.07 -9.98
N VAL A 147 1.64 -10.63 -8.84
CA VAL A 147 2.44 -9.99 -7.78
C VAL A 147 3.40 -10.98 -7.14
N ASP A 148 4.52 -10.48 -6.66
CA ASP A 148 5.50 -11.27 -5.94
C ASP A 148 4.99 -11.52 -4.50
N CYS A 149 4.30 -12.65 -4.30
CA CYS A 149 3.91 -13.11 -2.97
C CYS A 149 5.14 -13.63 -2.23
N LEU A 150 5.29 -13.21 -0.99
CA LEU A 150 6.36 -13.65 -0.10
C LEU A 150 5.79 -14.70 0.86
N ASP A 151 6.53 -15.79 1.07
CA ASP A 151 6.14 -16.85 2.02
C ASP A 151 6.08 -16.34 3.47
N SER A 152 6.87 -15.30 3.77
CA SER A 152 6.88 -14.60 5.06
C SER A 152 7.40 -13.18 4.89
N ARG A 153 7.19 -12.35 5.91
CA ARG A 153 7.88 -11.05 5.98
C ARG A 153 9.39 -11.26 5.88
N PRO A 154 10.10 -10.41 5.12
CA PRO A 154 11.56 -10.40 5.17
C PRO A 154 12.02 -10.29 6.62
N ASN A 155 12.87 -11.21 7.04
CA ASN A 155 13.44 -11.22 8.40
C ASN A 155 14.52 -10.14 8.52
N ARG A 156 14.10 -8.88 8.52
CA ARG A 156 14.96 -7.73 8.76
C ARG A 156 14.37 -6.88 9.89
N PRO A 157 15.22 -6.26 10.72
CA PRO A 157 14.77 -5.38 11.78
C PRO A 157 13.84 -4.31 11.21
N GLN A 158 12.65 -4.20 11.79
CA GLN A 158 11.72 -3.13 11.46
C GLN A 158 11.92 -1.97 12.43
N ILE A 159 11.93 -0.76 11.90
CA ILE A 159 11.91 0.45 12.71
C ILE A 159 10.52 0.58 13.31
N THR A 160 10.48 0.80 14.61
CA THR A 160 9.25 0.86 15.39
C THR A 160 8.93 2.29 15.83
N LYS A 161 7.74 2.49 16.40
CA LYS A 161 7.39 3.76 17.05
C LYS A 161 8.25 4.05 18.28
N ALA A 162 8.74 3.00 18.95
CA ALA A 162 9.67 3.14 20.07
C ALA A 162 11.01 3.71 19.59
N ASP A 163 11.55 3.20 18.47
CA ASP A 163 12.76 3.74 17.86
C ASP A 163 12.58 5.22 17.49
N PHE A 164 11.43 5.59 16.92
CA PHE A 164 11.13 6.99 16.60
C PHE A 164 11.13 7.89 17.84
N TYR A 165 10.62 7.39 18.96
CA TYR A 165 10.67 8.10 20.24
C TYR A 165 12.10 8.21 20.75
N GLU A 166 12.87 7.13 20.81
CA GLU A 166 14.27 7.11 21.24
C GLU A 166 15.16 8.03 20.39
N TRP A 167 14.92 8.08 19.10
CA TRP A 167 15.64 8.96 18.18
C TRP A 167 15.16 10.42 18.21
N GLY A 168 14.20 10.75 19.07
CA GLY A 168 13.65 12.10 19.21
C GLY A 168 12.81 12.57 18.03
N LEU A 169 12.30 11.64 17.23
CA LEU A 169 11.44 11.96 16.07
C LEU A 169 9.96 12.11 16.46
N THR A 170 9.57 11.68 17.65
CA THR A 170 8.21 11.81 18.20
C THR A 170 8.24 12.04 19.71
N GLY A 171 7.17 12.66 20.26
CA GLY A 171 6.91 12.72 21.70
C GLY A 171 7.80 13.66 22.51
N MET A 172 8.71 14.39 21.90
CA MET A 172 9.64 15.30 22.58
C MET A 172 9.59 16.71 22.00
N PRO A 173 9.96 17.76 22.78
CA PRO A 173 10.21 19.08 22.21
C PRO A 173 11.24 19.01 21.08
N GLY A 174 10.98 19.69 19.97
CA GLY A 174 11.85 19.65 18.79
C GLY A 174 11.67 18.46 17.85
N SER A 175 10.87 17.45 18.20
CA SER A 175 10.64 16.26 17.35
C SER A 175 10.12 16.62 15.96
N GLN A 176 9.30 17.65 15.84
CA GLN A 176 8.78 18.08 14.54
C GLN A 176 9.90 18.63 13.65
N GLU A 177 10.81 19.42 14.22
CA GLU A 177 11.93 19.99 13.48
C GLU A 177 12.91 18.89 13.05
N LYS A 178 13.24 17.98 13.95
CA LYS A 178 14.11 16.84 13.63
C LYS A 178 13.50 15.96 12.53
N ARG A 179 12.17 15.74 12.53
CA ARG A 179 11.50 15.05 11.41
C ARG A 179 11.61 15.82 10.11
N LYS A 180 11.47 17.13 10.10
CA LYS A 180 11.64 17.94 8.88
C LYS A 180 13.06 17.80 8.31
N GLN A 181 14.08 17.84 9.15
CA GLN A 181 15.46 17.64 8.73
C GLN A 181 15.65 16.24 8.11
N LEU A 182 15.09 15.20 8.75
CA LEU A 182 15.13 13.84 8.20
C LEU A 182 14.38 13.73 6.87
N LEU A 183 13.20 14.31 6.76
CA LEU A 183 12.44 14.35 5.51
C LEU A 183 13.22 15.02 4.39
N GLN A 184 13.89 16.14 4.70
CA GLN A 184 14.75 16.84 3.76
C GLN A 184 15.97 15.99 3.36
N ALA A 185 16.65 15.37 4.33
CA ALA A 185 17.80 14.51 4.08
C ALA A 185 17.45 13.25 3.26
N LEU A 186 16.21 12.79 3.36
CA LEU A 186 15.66 11.67 2.57
C LEU A 186 15.01 12.12 1.26
N ASP A 187 14.95 13.42 0.97
CA ASP A 187 14.25 14.01 -0.17
C ASP A 187 12.78 13.59 -0.24
N LEU A 188 12.09 13.72 0.90
CA LEU A 188 10.68 13.35 1.08
C LEU A 188 9.80 14.60 1.28
N PRO A 189 8.48 14.50 1.06
CA PRO A 189 7.54 15.59 1.30
C PRO A 189 7.62 16.16 2.72
N SER A 190 7.76 17.46 2.84
CA SER A 190 7.97 18.17 4.12
C SER A 190 6.82 18.03 5.13
N HIS A 191 5.62 17.76 4.63
CA HIS A 191 4.39 17.60 5.43
C HIS A 191 4.02 16.13 5.75
N MET A 192 4.91 15.19 5.44
CA MET A 192 4.67 13.78 5.74
C MET A 192 4.53 13.56 7.25
N THR A 193 3.50 12.81 7.66
CA THR A 193 3.28 12.48 9.08
C THR A 193 4.33 11.49 9.58
N ALA A 194 4.52 11.43 10.91
CA ALA A 194 5.44 10.47 11.51
C ALA A 194 5.10 9.01 11.15
N ASN A 195 3.81 8.66 11.12
CA ASN A 195 3.38 7.32 10.73
C ASN A 195 3.66 7.02 9.24
N ALA A 196 3.41 7.98 8.35
CA ALA A 196 3.70 7.83 6.93
C ALA A 196 5.22 7.73 6.68
N LEU A 197 6.03 8.50 7.40
CA LEU A 197 7.48 8.41 7.35
C LEU A 197 7.97 7.03 7.82
N LEU A 198 7.47 6.54 8.94
CA LEU A 198 7.81 5.23 9.47
C LEU A 198 7.48 4.10 8.47
N GLU A 199 6.28 4.15 7.89
CA GLU A 199 5.85 3.19 6.87
C GLU A 199 6.73 3.24 5.62
N PHE A 200 7.06 4.46 5.14
CA PHE A 200 7.95 4.65 3.99
C PHE A 200 9.36 4.09 4.26
N ILE A 201 9.97 4.45 5.39
CA ILE A 201 11.33 4.00 5.73
C ILE A 201 11.39 2.47 5.78
N ASN A 202 10.43 1.84 6.44
CA ASN A 202 10.35 0.37 6.51
C ASN A 202 10.12 -0.30 5.14
N ALA A 203 9.60 0.45 4.17
CA ALA A 203 9.40 -0.05 2.81
C ALA A 203 10.67 -0.03 1.96
N VAL A 204 11.53 1.00 2.13
CA VAL A 204 12.61 1.31 1.17
C VAL A 204 14.02 1.28 1.77
N ALA A 205 14.18 1.24 3.09
CA ALA A 205 15.48 1.31 3.75
C ALA A 205 15.66 0.22 4.81
N ASP A 206 16.90 -0.05 5.16
CA ASP A 206 17.24 -0.89 6.29
C ASP A 206 17.44 -0.05 7.56
N TYR A 207 17.38 -0.73 8.71
CA TYR A 207 17.48 -0.11 10.04
C TYR A 207 18.76 0.69 10.23
N ASP A 208 19.90 0.11 9.87
CA ASP A 208 21.23 0.70 10.12
C ASP A 208 21.45 1.95 9.27
N THR A 209 21.07 1.93 8.02
CA THR A 209 21.14 3.08 7.12
C THR A 209 20.33 4.26 7.65
N VAL A 210 19.12 4.01 8.14
CA VAL A 210 18.26 5.07 8.70
C VAL A 210 18.83 5.61 9.99
N LYS A 211 19.29 4.73 10.89
CA LYS A 211 19.89 5.11 12.15
C LYS A 211 21.11 6.02 11.94
N GLN A 212 22.02 5.64 11.03
CA GLN A 212 23.18 6.47 10.69
C GLN A 212 22.79 7.86 10.19
N LYS A 213 21.76 7.96 9.34
CA LYS A 213 21.27 9.27 8.87
C LYS A 213 20.73 10.14 10.00
N ILE A 214 20.04 9.53 10.96
CA ILE A 214 19.49 10.24 12.12
C ILE A 214 20.59 10.72 13.07
N GLU A 215 21.66 9.95 13.24
CA GLU A 215 22.82 10.30 14.05
C GLU A 215 23.64 11.47 13.45
N GLN A 216 23.45 11.74 12.16
CA GLN A 216 24.11 12.86 11.44
C GLN A 216 23.30 14.16 11.44
N LEU A 217 22.08 14.15 11.98
CA LEU A 217 21.18 15.31 12.09
C LEU A 217 21.45 16.10 13.38
#